data_8646687ddce4ecb29f0b97129f15219b
#
_entry.id   8646687ddce4ecb29f0b97129f15219b
#
_cell.length_a   1.000
_cell.length_b   1.000
_cell.length_c   1.000
_cell.angle_alpha   90.00
_cell.angle_beta   90.00
_cell.angle_gamma   90.00
#
_symmetry.space_group_name_H-M   'P 1'
#
loop_
_entity.id
_entity.type
_entity.pdbx_description
1 polymer ?
#
loop_
_entity_poly.entity_id
_entity_poly.type
_entity_poly.pdbx_seq_one_letter_code
_entity_poly.pdbx_strand_id
1 'polypeptide(L)'
;MGQKTNPIGFRLGIVKPWASRWFATKDMPALLKEDELIRKYLKTRLGHAAISEIHIERRPGKVTITVHTGRPGVVIGKRGAEVDKLRDELAQLTGKEAAINVEEIKRPELSAQLVGDNIAHQLTQRISFRRAMKRAVQSAMRMGAQGIKVRASGRLGGAEIARTEGYHEGRVPLHTLRADVDYAQGTAKTTYGTIGVKVWIFKGEVVEDARGRTYSTGS
;
A
#
# COMPACT_ATOMS: atom_id res chain seq x y z
N MET A 1 4.47 6.88 26.29
CA MET A 1 3.57 6.08 25.41
C MET A 1 4.43 5.10 24.64
N GLY A 2 4.08 3.80 24.69
CA GLY A 2 4.85 2.74 24.03
C GLY A 2 4.80 2.83 22.49
N GLN A 3 5.82 2.29 21.84
CA GLN A 3 5.89 2.17 20.40
C GLN A 3 4.85 1.17 19.89
N LYS A 4 4.32 1.42 18.70
CA LYS A 4 3.32 0.55 18.07
C LYS A 4 3.98 -0.27 16.97
N THR A 5 3.81 -1.58 17.03
CA THR A 5 4.26 -2.49 15.98
C THR A 5 3.51 -2.23 14.67
N ASN A 6 4.20 -2.42 13.53
CA ASN A 6 3.56 -2.33 12.22
C ASN A 6 2.50 -3.45 12.09
N PRO A 7 1.23 -3.13 11.79
CA PRO A 7 0.17 -4.13 11.72
C PRO A 7 0.39 -5.21 10.67
N ILE A 8 1.03 -4.87 9.55
CA ILE A 8 1.37 -5.83 8.50
C ILE A 8 2.46 -6.78 9.02
N GLY A 9 3.55 -6.24 9.59
CA GLY A 9 4.64 -7.04 10.14
C GLY A 9 4.20 -7.97 11.26
N PHE A 10 3.26 -7.53 12.11
CA PHE A 10 2.68 -8.34 13.17
C PHE A 10 1.88 -9.55 12.66
N ARG A 11 1.34 -9.50 11.44
CA ARG A 11 0.49 -10.53 10.82
C ARG A 11 1.16 -11.31 9.71
N LEU A 12 2.46 -11.05 9.46
CA LEU A 12 3.22 -11.81 8.46
C LEU A 12 3.30 -13.29 8.85
N GLY A 13 3.07 -14.15 7.85
CA GLY A 13 3.06 -15.59 8.02
C GLY A 13 1.78 -16.17 8.65
N ILE A 14 0.81 -15.33 9.07
CA ILE A 14 -0.48 -15.73 9.61
C ILE A 14 -1.60 -15.34 8.65
N VAL A 15 -1.84 -14.03 8.48
CA VAL A 15 -2.89 -13.49 7.59
C VAL A 15 -2.28 -12.90 6.32
N LYS A 16 -1.12 -12.26 6.44
CA LYS A 16 -0.44 -11.60 5.32
C LYS A 16 0.78 -12.39 4.85
N PRO A 17 0.92 -12.67 3.55
CA PRO A 17 2.15 -13.19 2.97
C PRO A 17 3.21 -12.11 2.83
N TRP A 18 4.44 -12.52 2.55
CA TRP A 18 5.52 -11.62 2.19
C TRP A 18 5.28 -11.00 0.80
N ALA A 19 5.61 -9.72 0.66
CA ALA A 19 5.51 -9.02 -0.62
C ALA A 19 6.62 -9.42 -1.61
N SER A 20 7.74 -9.98 -1.12
CA SER A 20 8.77 -10.62 -1.93
C SER A 20 8.82 -12.10 -1.58
N ARG A 21 8.67 -12.98 -2.58
CA ARG A 21 8.63 -14.43 -2.42
C ARG A 21 9.80 -15.06 -3.17
N TRP A 22 10.87 -15.32 -2.45
CA TRP A 22 12.04 -16.02 -2.94
C TRP A 22 12.89 -16.53 -1.78
N PHE A 23 13.80 -17.42 -2.06
CA PHE A 23 14.74 -17.96 -1.10
C PHE A 23 16.17 -17.74 -1.60
N ALA A 24 17.06 -17.30 -0.70
CA ALA A 24 18.49 -17.19 -0.96
C ALA A 24 19.26 -17.41 0.33
N THR A 25 20.49 -17.93 0.22
CA THR A 25 21.41 -18.13 1.34
C THR A 25 22.48 -17.05 1.38
N LYS A 26 23.40 -17.05 0.41
CA LYS A 26 24.56 -16.13 0.36
C LYS A 26 24.22 -14.79 -0.28
N ASP A 27 23.35 -14.78 -1.31
CA ASP A 27 23.05 -13.59 -2.13
C ASP A 27 21.91 -12.74 -1.60
N MET A 28 21.39 -13.06 -0.40
CA MET A 28 20.26 -12.37 0.19
C MET A 28 20.39 -10.84 0.25
N PRO A 29 21.54 -10.25 0.67
CA PRO A 29 21.70 -8.79 0.72
C PRO A 29 21.61 -8.13 -0.67
N ALA A 30 22.20 -8.76 -1.68
CA ALA A 30 22.17 -8.27 -3.06
C ALA A 30 20.75 -8.28 -3.63
N LEU A 31 20.00 -9.37 -3.41
CA LEU A 31 18.61 -9.51 -3.86
C LEU A 31 17.66 -8.55 -3.15
N LEU A 32 17.84 -8.30 -1.85
CA LEU A 32 17.06 -7.31 -1.12
C LEU A 32 17.28 -5.89 -1.65
N LYS A 33 18.55 -5.54 -1.95
CA LYS A 33 18.88 -4.24 -2.56
C LYS A 33 18.25 -4.09 -3.94
N GLU A 34 18.27 -5.14 -4.74
CA GLU A 34 17.64 -5.18 -6.06
C GLU A 34 16.11 -5.03 -5.96
N ASP A 35 15.45 -5.71 -5.00
CA ASP A 35 14.01 -5.55 -4.76
C ASP A 35 13.63 -4.12 -4.37
N GLU A 36 14.42 -3.47 -3.52
CA GLU A 36 14.18 -2.09 -3.11
C GLU A 36 14.36 -1.12 -4.29
N LEU A 37 15.36 -1.34 -5.15
CA LEU A 37 15.56 -0.56 -6.37
C LEU A 37 14.39 -0.70 -7.32
N ILE A 38 13.89 -1.93 -7.54
CA ILE A 38 12.70 -2.20 -8.37
C ILE A 38 11.47 -1.46 -7.82
N ARG A 39 11.21 -1.58 -6.51
CA ARG A 39 10.07 -0.90 -5.86
C ARG A 39 10.16 0.62 -5.98
N LYS A 40 11.33 1.18 -5.72
CA LYS A 40 11.58 2.62 -5.81
C LYS A 40 11.41 3.12 -7.25
N TYR A 41 11.96 2.39 -8.20
CA TYR A 41 11.85 2.71 -9.62
C TYR A 41 10.40 2.72 -10.08
N LEU A 42 9.65 1.66 -9.81
CA LEU A 42 8.24 1.55 -10.18
C LEU A 42 7.37 2.63 -9.52
N LYS A 43 7.57 2.92 -8.23
CA LYS A 43 6.85 4.00 -7.54
C LYS A 43 7.13 5.38 -8.13
N THR A 44 8.35 5.62 -8.56
CA THR A 44 8.72 6.91 -9.18
C THR A 44 8.15 7.01 -10.60
N ARG A 45 8.28 5.96 -11.40
CA ARG A 45 7.86 5.94 -12.81
C ARG A 45 6.34 5.93 -12.96
N LEU A 46 5.65 5.20 -12.09
CA LEU A 46 4.20 4.98 -12.13
C LEU A 46 3.44 5.76 -11.05
N GLY A 47 3.94 6.91 -10.61
CA GLY A 47 3.31 7.71 -9.55
C GLY A 47 1.84 8.09 -9.79
N HIS A 48 1.42 8.13 -11.07
CA HIS A 48 0.03 8.45 -11.46
C HIS A 48 -0.89 7.23 -11.54
N ALA A 49 -0.32 6.03 -11.48
CA ALA A 49 -1.07 4.78 -11.67
C ALA A 49 -1.81 4.30 -10.42
N ALA A 50 -1.69 4.99 -9.28
CA ALA A 50 -2.29 4.58 -8.01
C ALA A 50 -1.89 3.14 -7.62
N ILE A 51 -0.59 2.91 -7.41
CA ILE A 51 -0.04 1.62 -7.01
C ILE A 51 -0.34 1.38 -5.53
N SER A 52 -0.93 0.22 -5.22
CA SER A 52 -1.15 -0.22 -3.85
C SER A 52 0.02 -1.07 -3.35
N GLU A 53 0.26 -2.20 -4.00
CA GLU A 53 1.27 -3.17 -3.62
C GLU A 53 2.08 -3.63 -4.82
N ILE A 54 3.34 -4.03 -4.58
CA ILE A 54 4.22 -4.60 -5.60
C ILE A 54 4.73 -5.92 -5.03
N HIS A 55 4.33 -7.01 -5.66
CA HIS A 55 4.79 -8.35 -5.32
C HIS A 55 5.92 -8.76 -6.26
N ILE A 56 6.98 -9.34 -5.71
CA ILE A 56 8.15 -9.77 -6.46
C ILE A 56 8.37 -11.25 -6.19
N GLU A 57 8.34 -12.04 -7.26
CA GLU A 57 8.68 -13.46 -7.23
C GLU A 57 9.94 -13.69 -8.06
N ARG A 58 10.89 -14.45 -7.50
CA ARG A 58 12.13 -14.74 -8.18
C ARG A 58 12.24 -16.23 -8.46
N ARG A 59 12.57 -16.53 -9.70
CA ARG A 59 13.01 -17.85 -10.15
C ARG A 59 14.43 -17.73 -10.72
N PRO A 60 15.19 -18.81 -10.85
CA PRO A 60 16.50 -18.76 -11.48
C PRO A 60 16.44 -18.07 -12.85
N GLY A 61 17.19 -16.97 -13.01
CA GLY A 61 17.26 -16.19 -14.26
C GLY A 61 16.05 -15.29 -14.56
N LYS A 62 14.95 -15.35 -13.80
CA LYS A 62 13.73 -14.61 -14.09
C LYS A 62 13.14 -13.92 -12.84
N VAL A 63 12.72 -12.68 -13.00
CA VAL A 63 12.02 -11.91 -11.96
C VAL A 63 10.61 -11.61 -12.44
N THR A 64 9.61 -12.07 -11.69
CA THR A 64 8.19 -11.77 -11.97
C THR A 64 7.71 -10.71 -10.99
N ILE A 65 7.21 -9.60 -11.51
CA ILE A 65 6.75 -8.46 -10.72
C ILE A 65 5.26 -8.29 -10.96
N THR A 66 4.45 -8.46 -9.91
CA THR A 66 3.01 -8.23 -9.96
C THR A 66 2.70 -6.88 -9.32
N VAL A 67 2.11 -5.97 -10.10
CA VAL A 67 1.75 -4.62 -9.68
C VAL A 67 0.25 -4.55 -9.46
N HIS A 68 -0.17 -4.37 -8.21
CA HIS A 68 -1.57 -4.13 -7.86
C HIS A 68 -1.87 -2.63 -7.96
N THR A 69 -2.77 -2.26 -8.85
CA THR A 69 -3.06 -0.86 -9.17
C THR A 69 -4.57 -0.58 -9.22
N GLY A 70 -4.95 0.65 -8.83
CA GLY A 70 -6.31 1.15 -9.02
C GLY A 70 -6.58 1.70 -10.43
N ARG A 71 -5.53 1.82 -11.29
CA ARG A 71 -5.65 2.34 -12.65
C ARG A 71 -4.80 1.54 -13.63
N PRO A 72 -5.19 0.30 -13.95
CA PRO A 72 -4.39 -0.58 -14.79
C PRO A 72 -4.11 -0.02 -16.19
N GLY A 73 -5.06 0.73 -16.76
CA GLY A 73 -4.89 1.33 -18.08
C GLY A 73 -3.70 2.30 -18.19
N VAL A 74 -3.32 2.95 -17.10
CA VAL A 74 -2.15 3.86 -17.06
C VAL A 74 -0.85 3.06 -17.10
N VAL A 75 -0.81 1.91 -16.43
CA VAL A 75 0.37 1.02 -16.39
C VAL A 75 0.54 0.29 -17.72
N ILE A 76 -0.56 -0.22 -18.29
CA ILE A 76 -0.53 -0.98 -19.54
C ILE A 76 -0.23 -0.05 -20.72
N GLY A 77 -0.78 1.16 -20.70
CA GLY A 77 -0.62 2.12 -21.76
C GLY A 77 -1.36 1.74 -23.05
N LYS A 78 -1.12 2.51 -24.12
CA LYS A 78 -1.73 2.23 -25.42
C LYS A 78 -1.12 0.95 -26.02
N ARG A 79 -1.96 -0.08 -26.22
CA ARG A 79 -1.57 -1.38 -26.82
C ARG A 79 -0.43 -2.10 -26.09
N GLY A 80 -0.24 -1.87 -24.79
CA GLY A 80 0.80 -2.52 -24.00
C GLY A 80 2.20 -1.89 -24.09
N ALA A 81 2.38 -0.82 -24.85
CA ALA A 81 3.69 -0.21 -25.08
C ALA A 81 4.42 0.27 -23.80
N GLU A 82 3.68 0.70 -22.78
CA GLU A 82 4.31 1.14 -21.52
C GLU A 82 4.78 -0.04 -20.68
N VAL A 83 4.05 -1.16 -20.66
CA VAL A 83 4.49 -2.40 -19.96
C VAL A 83 5.73 -2.98 -20.64
N ASP A 84 5.79 -2.99 -21.98
CA ASP A 84 6.97 -3.49 -22.70
C ASP A 84 8.20 -2.63 -22.41
N LYS A 85 8.09 -1.31 -22.42
CA LYS A 85 9.17 -0.41 -22.02
C LYS A 85 9.61 -0.64 -20.57
N LEU A 86 8.66 -0.76 -19.64
CA LEU A 86 8.96 -1.04 -18.24
C LEU A 86 9.68 -2.38 -18.07
N ARG A 87 9.29 -3.41 -18.84
CA ARG A 87 9.97 -4.70 -18.83
C ARG A 87 11.42 -4.58 -19.26
N ASP A 88 11.67 -3.87 -20.37
CA ASP A 88 13.02 -3.68 -20.90
C ASP A 88 13.90 -2.84 -19.96
N GLU A 89 13.35 -1.76 -19.40
CA GLU A 89 14.01 -0.93 -18.38
C GLU A 89 14.36 -1.73 -17.10
N LEU A 90 13.44 -2.60 -16.64
CA LEU A 90 13.69 -3.46 -15.48
C LEU A 90 14.68 -4.59 -15.79
N ALA A 91 14.68 -5.14 -16.99
CA ALA A 91 15.66 -6.12 -17.43
C ALA A 91 17.08 -5.51 -17.46
N GLN A 92 17.22 -4.25 -17.89
CA GLN A 92 18.49 -3.51 -17.83
C GLN A 92 18.94 -3.25 -16.38
N LEU A 93 18.01 -2.91 -15.47
CA LEU A 93 18.32 -2.64 -14.06
C LEU A 93 18.74 -3.89 -13.30
N THR A 94 18.14 -5.04 -13.60
CA THR A 94 18.36 -6.29 -12.86
C THR A 94 19.36 -7.23 -13.54
N GLY A 95 19.65 -7.02 -14.82
CA GLY A 95 20.45 -7.95 -15.63
C GLY A 95 19.81 -9.33 -15.82
N LYS A 96 18.48 -9.44 -15.57
CA LYS A 96 17.71 -10.68 -15.64
C LYS A 96 16.47 -10.49 -16.50
N GLU A 97 15.86 -11.59 -16.94
CA GLU A 97 14.56 -11.52 -17.61
C GLU A 97 13.50 -11.01 -16.62
N ALA A 98 12.83 -9.91 -16.97
CA ALA A 98 11.75 -9.34 -16.18
C ALA A 98 10.38 -9.64 -16.81
N ALA A 99 9.43 -10.12 -16.02
CA ALA A 99 8.03 -10.25 -16.40
C ALA A 99 7.18 -9.34 -15.51
N ILE A 100 6.26 -8.58 -16.10
CA ILE A 100 5.38 -7.66 -15.38
C ILE A 100 3.95 -8.13 -15.55
N ASN A 101 3.28 -8.39 -14.43
CA ASN A 101 1.86 -8.66 -14.35
C ASN A 101 1.16 -7.44 -13.73
N VAL A 102 0.02 -7.05 -14.29
CA VAL A 102 -0.78 -5.93 -13.78
C VAL A 102 -2.11 -6.47 -13.29
N GLU A 103 -2.39 -6.26 -12.01
CA GLU A 103 -3.65 -6.66 -11.38
C GLU A 103 -4.45 -5.45 -10.95
N GLU A 104 -5.74 -5.45 -11.29
CA GLU A 104 -6.66 -4.38 -10.94
C GLU A 104 -7.21 -4.55 -9.53
N ILE A 105 -7.20 -3.46 -8.76
CA ILE A 105 -7.88 -3.39 -7.47
C ILE A 105 -9.30 -2.87 -7.69
N LYS A 106 -10.27 -3.76 -7.59
CA LYS A 106 -11.70 -3.43 -7.81
C LYS A 106 -12.24 -2.39 -6.82
N ARG A 107 -11.74 -2.36 -5.59
CA ARG A 107 -12.18 -1.44 -4.51
C ARG A 107 -10.99 -0.67 -3.94
N PRO A 108 -10.53 0.40 -4.60
CA PRO A 108 -9.36 1.17 -4.17
C PRO A 108 -9.53 1.84 -2.80
N GLU A 109 -10.77 2.10 -2.39
CA GLU A 109 -11.10 2.68 -1.08
C GLU A 109 -10.84 1.74 0.10
N LEU A 110 -10.69 0.42 -0.17
CA LEU A 110 -10.31 -0.57 0.83
C LEU A 110 -8.80 -0.84 0.89
N SER A 111 -8.01 -0.16 0.06
CA SER A 111 -6.54 -0.21 0.12
C SER A 111 -6.02 0.96 0.94
N ALA A 112 -5.35 0.67 2.06
CA ALA A 112 -4.80 1.69 2.94
C ALA A 112 -3.76 2.58 2.24
N GLN A 113 -2.96 2.01 1.31
CA GLN A 113 -1.96 2.76 0.55
C GLN A 113 -2.62 3.80 -0.36
N LEU A 114 -3.62 3.39 -1.15
CA LEU A 114 -4.31 4.29 -2.07
C LEU A 114 -5.08 5.40 -1.34
N VAL A 115 -5.70 5.07 -0.22
CA VAL A 115 -6.38 6.05 0.63
C VAL A 115 -5.38 7.02 1.24
N GLY A 116 -4.23 6.54 1.72
CA GLY A 116 -3.17 7.37 2.28
C GLY A 116 -2.58 8.34 1.27
N ASP A 117 -2.27 7.84 0.06
CA ASP A 117 -1.72 8.63 -1.03
C ASP A 117 -2.73 9.69 -1.55
N ASN A 118 -4.02 9.33 -1.61
CA ASN A 118 -5.09 10.25 -1.98
C ASN A 118 -5.23 11.39 -0.96
N ILE A 119 -5.21 11.07 0.33
CA ILE A 119 -5.23 12.11 1.39
C ILE A 119 -3.99 12.99 1.28
N ALA A 120 -2.80 12.40 1.12
CA ALA A 120 -1.54 13.14 0.98
C ALA A 120 -1.58 14.09 -0.23
N HIS A 121 -2.10 13.63 -1.36
CA HIS A 121 -2.28 14.45 -2.56
C HIS A 121 -3.26 15.60 -2.34
N GLN A 122 -4.41 15.37 -1.68
CA GLN A 122 -5.36 16.43 -1.34
C GLN A 122 -4.74 17.48 -0.39
N LEU A 123 -3.90 17.07 0.55
CA LEU A 123 -3.18 17.98 1.44
C LEU A 123 -2.18 18.86 0.69
N THR A 124 -1.49 18.32 -0.30
CA THR A 124 -0.58 19.09 -1.18
C THR A 124 -1.34 20.13 -2.00
N GLN A 125 -2.58 19.83 -2.38
CA GLN A 125 -3.49 20.75 -3.08
C GLN A 125 -4.16 21.77 -2.14
N ARG A 126 -3.70 21.89 -0.89
CA ARG A 126 -4.25 22.81 0.14
C ARG A 126 -5.73 22.58 0.50
N ILE A 127 -6.25 21.39 0.26
CA ILE A 127 -7.58 21.02 0.74
C ILE A 127 -7.54 20.87 2.26
N SER A 128 -8.61 21.30 2.94
CA SER A 128 -8.71 21.17 4.41
C SER A 128 -8.52 19.72 4.84
N PHE A 129 -7.54 19.46 5.72
CA PHE A 129 -7.22 18.14 6.22
C PHE A 129 -8.40 17.43 6.86
N ARG A 130 -9.28 18.19 7.58
CA ARG A 130 -10.50 17.63 8.18
C ARG A 130 -11.46 17.10 7.13
N ARG A 131 -11.63 17.84 6.04
CA ARG A 131 -12.51 17.44 4.94
C ARG A 131 -11.95 16.23 4.19
N ALA A 132 -10.65 16.21 3.91
CA ALA A 132 -9.97 15.10 3.26
C ALA A 132 -10.10 13.80 4.08
N MET A 133 -9.77 13.84 5.37
CA MET A 133 -9.86 12.67 6.25
C MET A 133 -11.29 12.17 6.43
N LYS A 134 -12.28 13.07 6.68
CA LYS A 134 -13.69 12.66 6.85
C LYS A 134 -14.22 12.01 5.57
N ARG A 135 -13.94 12.58 4.40
CA ARG A 135 -14.35 11.99 3.12
C ARG A 135 -13.75 10.60 2.91
N ALA A 136 -12.47 10.41 3.22
CA ALA A 136 -11.81 9.12 3.10
C ALA A 136 -12.43 8.07 4.05
N VAL A 137 -12.74 8.45 5.30
CA VAL A 137 -13.41 7.57 6.27
C VAL A 137 -14.79 7.16 5.77
N GLN A 138 -15.62 8.12 5.35
CA GLN A 138 -16.96 7.85 4.84
C GLN A 138 -16.95 6.98 3.57
N SER A 139 -15.99 7.22 2.66
CA SER A 139 -15.84 6.43 1.43
C SER A 139 -15.49 4.98 1.74
N ALA A 140 -14.52 4.74 2.60
CA ALA A 140 -14.12 3.39 3.00
C ALA A 140 -15.25 2.61 3.72
N MET A 141 -15.98 3.26 4.63
CA MET A 141 -17.12 2.64 5.31
C MET A 141 -18.25 2.29 4.34
N ARG A 142 -18.52 3.16 3.37
CA ARG A 142 -19.52 2.91 2.31
C ARG A 142 -19.14 1.72 1.42
N MET A 143 -17.85 1.51 1.18
CA MET A 143 -17.33 0.39 0.37
C MET A 143 -17.24 -0.93 1.14
N GLY A 144 -17.65 -0.94 2.42
CA GLY A 144 -17.76 -2.16 3.21
C GLY A 144 -16.58 -2.42 4.15
N ALA A 145 -15.75 -1.41 4.48
CA ALA A 145 -14.79 -1.53 5.57
C ALA A 145 -15.52 -1.73 6.90
N GLN A 146 -15.09 -2.69 7.73
CA GLN A 146 -15.64 -2.87 9.08
C GLN A 146 -15.12 -1.81 10.07
N GLY A 147 -14.04 -1.14 9.72
CA GLY A 147 -13.52 -0.01 10.45
C GLY A 147 -12.33 0.62 9.77
N ILE A 148 -12.19 1.91 9.99
CA ILE A 148 -11.08 2.71 9.48
C ILE A 148 -10.58 3.67 10.53
N LYS A 149 -9.26 3.87 10.57
CA LYS A 149 -8.60 4.88 11.37
C LYS A 149 -7.61 5.64 10.50
N VAL A 150 -7.75 6.95 10.48
CA VAL A 150 -6.84 7.85 9.75
C VAL A 150 -6.19 8.80 10.74
N ARG A 151 -4.89 9.05 10.60
CA ARG A 151 -4.14 9.97 11.45
C ARG A 151 -3.22 10.83 10.59
N ALA A 152 -3.32 12.15 10.75
CA ALA A 152 -2.43 13.10 10.11
C ALA A 152 -1.58 13.81 11.17
N SER A 153 -0.29 13.95 10.94
CA SER A 153 0.68 14.53 11.87
C SER A 153 1.60 15.51 11.15
N GLY A 154 1.80 16.68 11.71
CA GLY A 154 2.64 17.73 11.15
C GLY A 154 2.03 19.12 11.29
N ARG A 155 2.46 20.07 10.48
CA ARG A 155 1.92 21.44 10.43
C ARG A 155 0.59 21.48 9.69
N LEU A 156 -0.47 21.00 10.32
CA LEU A 156 -1.79 20.88 9.72
C LEU A 156 -2.39 22.26 9.39
N GLY A 157 -2.72 22.49 8.13
CA GLY A 157 -3.23 23.77 7.65
C GLY A 157 -2.22 24.91 7.65
N GLY A 158 -0.92 24.63 7.74
CA GLY A 158 0.16 25.60 7.79
C GLY A 158 0.41 26.19 9.19
N ALA A 159 -0.19 25.63 10.25
CA ALA A 159 0.04 26.06 11.63
C ALA A 159 1.53 25.99 12.01
N GLU A 160 2.02 26.94 12.81
CA GLU A 160 3.43 26.96 13.24
C GLU A 160 3.77 25.75 14.11
N ILE A 161 2.86 25.38 15.02
CA ILE A 161 3.04 24.24 15.91
C ILE A 161 2.48 23.00 15.25
N ALA A 162 3.32 21.97 15.11
CA ALA A 162 2.91 20.67 14.63
C ALA A 162 1.96 20.00 15.62
N ARG A 163 0.91 19.40 15.09
CA ARG A 163 -0.05 18.63 15.89
C ARG A 163 -0.47 17.37 15.17
N THR A 164 -1.10 16.49 15.91
CA THR A 164 -1.64 15.24 15.37
C THR A 164 -3.15 15.25 15.53
N GLU A 165 -3.88 15.08 14.44
CA GLU A 165 -5.32 14.87 14.44
C GLU A 165 -5.66 13.54 13.79
N GLY A 166 -6.76 12.92 14.19
CA GLY A 166 -7.20 11.64 13.65
C GLY A 166 -8.70 11.47 13.72
N TYR A 167 -9.22 10.70 12.78
CA TYR A 167 -10.61 10.25 12.74
C TYR A 167 -10.62 8.73 12.71
N HIS A 168 -11.64 8.18 13.32
CA HIS A 168 -11.82 6.74 13.32
C HIS A 168 -13.32 6.43 13.32
N GLU A 169 -13.71 5.38 12.61
CA GLU A 169 -15.07 4.89 12.52
C GLU A 169 -15.03 3.35 12.46
N GLY A 170 -16.01 2.72 13.09
CA GLY A 170 -16.05 1.26 13.23
C GLY A 170 -14.99 0.69 14.19
N ARG A 171 -14.68 -0.58 14.03
CA ARG A 171 -13.73 -1.32 14.87
C ARG A 171 -12.40 -1.50 14.15
N VAL A 172 -11.27 -1.26 14.82
CA VAL A 172 -9.92 -1.52 14.28
C VAL A 172 -9.12 -2.32 15.31
N PRO A 173 -9.20 -3.66 15.30
CA PRO A 173 -8.59 -4.53 16.31
C PRO A 173 -7.10 -4.73 16.01
N LEU A 174 -6.23 -3.87 16.54
CA LEU A 174 -4.79 -3.92 16.27
C LEU A 174 -4.09 -5.11 16.93
N HIS A 175 -4.63 -5.64 18.04
CA HIS A 175 -4.03 -6.74 18.80
C HIS A 175 -4.51 -8.12 18.36
N THR A 176 -5.59 -8.22 17.58
CA THR A 176 -6.15 -9.48 17.09
C THR A 176 -5.35 -9.94 15.87
N LEU A 177 -4.68 -11.11 15.95
CA LEU A 177 -3.86 -11.65 14.87
C LEU A 177 -4.68 -12.05 13.64
N ARG A 178 -5.85 -12.67 13.85
CA ARG A 178 -6.75 -13.10 12.76
C ARG A 178 -7.44 -11.97 12.02
N ALA A 179 -7.35 -10.73 12.53
CA ALA A 179 -7.95 -9.57 11.87
C ALA A 179 -7.13 -9.15 10.64
N ASP A 180 -7.78 -9.05 9.48
CA ASP A 180 -7.16 -8.48 8.27
C ASP A 180 -7.16 -6.96 8.37
N VAL A 181 -6.04 -6.41 8.82
CA VAL A 181 -5.83 -4.96 8.93
C VAL A 181 -4.81 -4.54 7.89
N ASP A 182 -5.26 -3.74 6.94
CA ASP A 182 -4.39 -3.08 5.98
C ASP A 182 -3.84 -1.79 6.58
N TYR A 183 -2.56 -1.48 6.31
CA TYR A 183 -1.87 -0.33 6.89
C TYR A 183 -0.96 0.35 5.87
N ALA A 184 -1.00 1.67 5.83
CA ALA A 184 -0.10 2.44 5.00
C ALA A 184 0.32 3.77 5.63
N GLN A 185 1.44 4.27 5.13
CA GLN A 185 1.96 5.59 5.45
C GLN A 185 2.11 6.39 4.15
N GLY A 186 1.44 7.54 4.09
CA GLY A 186 1.61 8.54 3.05
C GLY A 186 2.35 9.76 3.59
N THR A 187 3.10 10.44 2.74
CA THR A 187 3.78 11.70 3.09
C THR A 187 3.35 12.79 2.12
N ALA A 188 2.72 13.83 2.64
CA ALA A 188 2.39 15.03 1.88
C ALA A 188 3.49 16.06 2.06
N LYS A 189 4.18 16.42 0.98
CA LYS A 189 5.15 17.52 0.97
C LYS A 189 4.42 18.83 0.68
N THR A 190 4.29 19.68 1.69
CA THR A 190 3.66 20.99 1.57
C THR A 190 4.70 22.11 1.60
N THR A 191 4.32 23.33 1.25
CA THR A 191 5.18 24.52 1.35
C THR A 191 5.65 24.82 2.78
N TYR A 192 4.88 24.37 3.78
CA TYR A 192 5.16 24.58 5.20
C TYR A 192 5.92 23.40 5.87
N GLY A 193 6.24 22.38 5.10
CA GLY A 193 6.89 21.15 5.60
C GLY A 193 6.15 19.90 5.22
N THR A 194 6.54 18.79 5.83
CA THR A 194 5.98 17.48 5.55
C THR A 194 4.86 17.12 6.55
N ILE A 195 3.78 16.54 6.03
CA ILE A 195 2.69 16.00 6.83
C ILE A 195 2.66 14.49 6.62
N GLY A 196 2.82 13.73 7.71
CA GLY A 196 2.70 12.26 7.69
C GLY A 196 1.24 11.85 7.84
N VAL A 197 0.77 10.99 6.96
CA VAL A 197 -0.57 10.39 7.01
C VAL A 197 -0.43 8.90 7.29
N LYS A 198 -1.13 8.39 8.29
CA LYS A 198 -1.20 6.95 8.60
C LYS A 198 -2.63 6.49 8.48
N VAL A 199 -2.85 5.39 7.77
CA VAL A 199 -4.17 4.80 7.53
C VAL A 199 -4.17 3.36 7.97
N TRP A 200 -5.21 2.95 8.68
CA TRP A 200 -5.52 1.56 9.05
C TRP A 200 -6.92 1.25 8.57
N ILE A 201 -7.09 0.19 7.83
CA ILE A 201 -8.39 -0.28 7.33
C ILE A 201 -8.58 -1.72 7.79
N PHE A 202 -9.64 -1.96 8.53
CA PHE A 202 -10.04 -3.29 8.94
C PHE A 202 -11.06 -3.84 7.94
N LYS A 203 -10.68 -4.93 7.26
CA LYS A 203 -11.50 -5.56 6.22
C LYS A 203 -12.40 -6.66 6.76
N GLY A 204 -12.02 -7.28 7.89
CA GLY A 204 -12.73 -8.39 8.51
C GLY A 204 -11.77 -9.35 9.20
N GLU A 205 -12.32 -10.41 9.79
CA GLU A 205 -11.51 -11.46 10.39
C GLU A 205 -11.36 -12.63 9.41
N VAL A 206 -10.15 -13.16 9.32
CA VAL A 206 -9.84 -14.36 8.54
C VAL A 206 -10.05 -15.55 9.46
N VAL A 207 -11.02 -16.41 9.14
CA VAL A 207 -11.31 -17.61 9.89
C VAL A 207 -11.02 -18.82 9.00
N GLU A 208 -10.26 -19.77 9.49
CA GLU A 208 -10.09 -21.07 8.85
C GLU A 208 -11.24 -21.99 9.28
N ASP A 209 -11.92 -22.61 8.31
CA ASP A 209 -12.89 -23.68 8.63
C ASP A 209 -12.15 -24.97 8.98
N ALA A 210 -12.90 -25.96 9.49
CA ALA A 210 -12.38 -27.29 9.82
C ALA A 210 -11.76 -28.04 8.62
N ARG A 211 -11.89 -27.51 7.40
CA ARG A 211 -11.33 -28.06 6.15
C ARG A 211 -10.10 -27.27 5.65
N GLY A 212 -9.54 -26.36 6.46
CA GLY A 212 -8.39 -25.54 6.11
C GLY A 212 -8.64 -24.46 5.05
N ARG A 213 -9.90 -24.08 4.80
CA ARG A 213 -10.24 -23.00 3.88
C ARG A 213 -10.34 -21.69 4.66
N THR A 214 -9.66 -20.69 4.17
CA THR A 214 -9.69 -19.34 4.75
C THR A 214 -10.85 -18.51 4.17
N TYR A 215 -11.71 -17.99 5.04
CA TYR A 215 -12.79 -17.08 4.68
C TYR A 215 -12.59 -15.74 5.36
N SER A 216 -12.82 -14.66 4.63
CA SER A 216 -12.93 -13.32 5.23
C SER A 216 -14.39 -13.06 5.62
N THR A 217 -14.65 -12.76 6.89
CA THR A 217 -15.99 -12.45 7.42
C THR A 217 -16.49 -11.04 7.03
N GLY A 218 -16.00 -10.47 5.94
CA GLY A 218 -16.29 -9.10 5.51
C GLY A 218 -16.51 -8.94 4.02
N SER A 219 -17.18 -9.91 3.37
CA SER A 219 -17.61 -9.75 1.97
C SER A 219 -19.02 -9.25 1.86
#